data_f29ee9eacc9cfe8c7d958c1488bb8920
#
_entry.id   f29ee9eacc9cfe8c7d958c1488bb8920
#
_cell.length_a   1.000
_cell.length_b   1.000
_cell.length_c   1.000
_cell.angle_alpha   90.00
_cell.angle_beta   90.00
_cell.angle_gamma   90.00
#
_symmetry.space_group_name_H-M   'P 1'
#
loop_
_entity.id
_entity.type
_entity.pdbx_description
1 polymer ?
#
loop_
_entity_poly.entity_id
_entity_poly.type
_entity_poly.pdbx_seq_one_letter_code
_entity_poly.pdbx_strand_id
1 'polypeptide(L)'
;EYPAPNPFLRQTDTIREEDIEEALAMIREATRPVIFVGGGAVISEADQELKEFADKVDAPVTDSLMGKGAFDGRAERYTGMLGMHGTKASNYAVTNCDLLITVGARFSDRVTSDASKFANGARVLQLDVDPAEINKNIITNSSIIGDVKEILTRLNERIEPCEHREWMEYVKELKHKYPLSYHPDQLTGPYIVEKLYEITNGEAIITTEVGQHQMWAAQFYKYSRPRTFLTSGGLGTMGYGLGASIGAK
;
A
#
# COMPACT_ATOMS: atom_id res chain seq x y z
N GLU A 1 12.09 29.33 17.94
CA GLU A 1 10.88 28.49 18.09
C GLU A 1 10.35 28.16 16.69
N TYR A 2 10.13 26.92 16.42
CA TYR A 2 9.43 26.51 15.18
C TYR A 2 7.95 26.82 15.33
N PRO A 3 7.29 27.41 14.33
CA PRO A 3 5.85 27.62 14.38
C PRO A 3 5.14 26.26 14.51
N ALA A 4 4.05 26.21 15.26
CA ALA A 4 3.21 25.03 15.32
C ALA A 4 2.77 24.64 13.89
N PRO A 5 2.78 23.36 13.53
CA PRO A 5 2.29 22.94 12.23
C PRO A 5 0.84 23.37 12.05
N ASN A 6 0.50 23.81 10.83
CA ASN A 6 -0.89 24.10 10.50
C ASN A 6 -1.75 22.85 10.76
N PRO A 7 -2.99 23.02 11.26
CA PRO A 7 -3.90 21.90 11.43
C PRO A 7 -4.11 21.20 10.07
N PHE A 8 -4.08 19.87 10.09
CA PHE A 8 -4.35 19.07 8.90
C PHE A 8 -5.82 19.23 8.51
N LEU A 9 -6.07 19.86 7.38
CA LEU A 9 -7.43 20.01 6.83
C LEU A 9 -7.68 18.87 5.84
N ARG A 10 -8.72 18.06 6.09
CA ARG A 10 -9.13 17.00 5.18
C ARG A 10 -9.93 17.60 4.02
N GLN A 11 -9.58 17.22 2.79
CA GLN A 11 -10.31 17.62 1.61
C GLN A 11 -11.50 16.68 1.39
N THR A 12 -12.69 17.13 1.71
CA THR A 12 -13.93 16.31 1.71
C THR A 12 -15.01 16.84 0.77
N ASP A 13 -14.92 18.11 0.40
CA ASP A 13 -15.87 18.82 -0.48
C ASP A 13 -15.77 18.42 -1.96
N THR A 14 -14.69 17.73 -2.33
CA THR A 14 -14.48 17.19 -3.68
C THR A 14 -15.07 15.79 -3.88
N ILE A 15 -15.50 15.12 -2.82
CA ILE A 15 -16.05 13.76 -2.87
C ILE A 15 -17.52 13.83 -3.31
N ARG A 16 -17.81 13.39 -4.53
CA ARG A 16 -19.15 13.39 -5.10
C ARG A 16 -19.86 12.05 -4.87
N GLU A 17 -21.15 12.10 -4.65
CA GLU A 17 -21.98 10.89 -4.45
C GLU A 17 -21.97 9.97 -5.68
N GLU A 18 -21.97 10.55 -6.88
CA GLU A 18 -21.94 9.78 -8.12
C GLU A 18 -20.65 8.94 -8.22
N ASP A 19 -19.49 9.50 -7.79
CA ASP A 19 -18.21 8.79 -7.82
C ASP A 19 -18.20 7.64 -6.79
N ILE A 20 -18.85 7.82 -5.63
CA ILE A 20 -19.03 6.76 -4.62
C ILE A 20 -19.91 5.63 -5.18
N GLU A 21 -21.05 5.95 -5.80
CA GLU A 21 -21.93 4.93 -6.38
C GLU A 21 -21.26 4.14 -7.52
N GLU A 22 -20.49 4.83 -8.38
CA GLU A 22 -19.72 4.18 -9.44
C GLU A 22 -18.66 3.24 -8.86
N ALA A 23 -17.92 3.67 -7.84
CA ALA A 23 -16.95 2.84 -7.14
C ALA A 23 -17.59 1.60 -6.51
N LEU A 24 -18.73 1.75 -5.83
CA LEU A 24 -19.48 0.64 -5.26
C LEU A 24 -19.96 -0.35 -6.32
N ALA A 25 -20.41 0.15 -7.49
CA ALA A 25 -20.79 -0.71 -8.61
C ALA A 25 -19.59 -1.51 -9.14
N MET A 26 -18.43 -0.87 -9.32
CA MET A 26 -17.20 -1.55 -9.75
C MET A 26 -16.77 -2.64 -8.77
N ILE A 27 -16.86 -2.37 -7.46
CA ILE A 27 -16.49 -3.33 -6.41
C ILE A 27 -17.42 -4.53 -6.42
N ARG A 28 -18.74 -4.32 -6.54
CA ARG A 28 -19.74 -5.41 -6.60
C ARG A 28 -19.59 -6.33 -7.80
N GLU A 29 -19.12 -5.82 -8.93
CA GLU A 29 -18.90 -6.58 -10.16
C GLU A 29 -17.56 -7.32 -10.19
N ALA A 30 -16.62 -6.95 -9.33
CA ALA A 30 -15.31 -7.57 -9.30
C ALA A 30 -15.35 -9.01 -8.80
N THR A 31 -14.54 -9.87 -9.37
CA THR A 31 -14.33 -11.25 -8.92
C THR A 31 -12.93 -11.52 -8.42
N ARG A 32 -11.99 -10.67 -8.80
CA ARG A 32 -10.56 -10.74 -8.42
C ARG A 32 -10.01 -9.36 -8.06
N PRO A 33 -10.59 -8.68 -7.05
CA PRO A 33 -10.12 -7.36 -6.65
C PRO A 33 -8.74 -7.43 -5.98
N VAL A 34 -7.94 -6.36 -6.14
CA VAL A 34 -6.70 -6.12 -5.38
C VAL A 34 -6.70 -4.68 -4.88
N ILE A 35 -6.30 -4.47 -3.63
CA ILE A 35 -6.12 -3.15 -3.05
C ILE A 35 -4.63 -2.80 -3.05
N PHE A 36 -4.26 -1.69 -3.71
CA PHE A 36 -2.92 -1.15 -3.74
C PHE A 36 -2.84 0.14 -2.93
N VAL A 37 -1.98 0.14 -1.88
CA VAL A 37 -1.94 1.19 -0.87
C VAL A 37 -0.66 2.02 -1.01
N GLY A 38 -0.81 3.33 -0.98
CA GLY A 38 0.30 4.28 -1.05
C GLY A 38 0.46 5.15 0.19
N GLY A 39 1.39 6.12 0.08
CA GLY A 39 1.70 7.06 1.14
C GLY A 39 0.53 7.97 1.53
N GLY A 40 -0.43 8.19 0.63
CA GLY A 40 -1.65 8.96 0.92
C GLY A 40 -2.47 8.36 2.06
N ALA A 41 -2.56 7.02 2.13
CA ALA A 41 -3.23 6.33 3.23
C ALA A 41 -2.52 6.54 4.57
N VAL A 42 -1.16 6.57 4.57
CA VAL A 42 -0.36 6.88 5.77
C VAL A 42 -0.57 8.33 6.21
N ILE A 43 -0.56 9.27 5.26
CA ILE A 43 -0.73 10.70 5.54
C ILE A 43 -2.13 10.99 6.09
N SER A 44 -3.14 10.35 5.52
CA SER A 44 -4.55 10.50 5.90
C SER A 44 -4.90 9.76 7.21
N GLU A 45 -3.98 8.92 7.74
CA GLU A 45 -4.22 8.11 8.93
C GLU A 45 -5.45 7.20 8.77
N ALA A 46 -5.52 6.52 7.62
CA ALA A 46 -6.68 5.74 7.18
C ALA A 46 -6.54 4.22 7.46
N ASP A 47 -5.66 3.83 8.38
CA ASP A 47 -5.31 2.41 8.63
C ASP A 47 -6.50 1.59 9.12
N GLN A 48 -7.37 2.14 9.97
CA GLN A 48 -8.55 1.46 10.47
C GLN A 48 -9.61 1.30 9.37
N GLU A 49 -9.91 2.37 8.65
CA GLU A 49 -10.87 2.39 7.55
C GLU A 49 -10.40 1.49 6.39
N LEU A 50 -9.09 1.47 6.12
CA LEU A 50 -8.49 0.58 5.12
C LEU A 50 -8.62 -0.89 5.50
N LYS A 51 -8.41 -1.21 6.78
CA LYS A 51 -8.58 -2.58 7.27
C LYS A 51 -10.03 -3.03 7.10
N GLU A 52 -11.00 -2.23 7.56
CA GLU A 52 -12.42 -2.52 7.39
C GLU A 52 -12.80 -2.67 5.92
N PHE A 53 -12.31 -1.78 5.06
CA PHE A 53 -12.53 -1.81 3.62
C PHE A 53 -12.02 -3.11 2.99
N ALA A 54 -10.78 -3.50 3.32
CA ALA A 54 -10.18 -4.72 2.79
C ALA A 54 -10.94 -5.98 3.24
N ASP A 55 -11.45 -5.99 4.47
CA ASP A 55 -12.25 -7.08 5.01
C ASP A 55 -13.62 -7.16 4.32
N LYS A 56 -14.29 -6.02 4.07
CA LYS A 56 -15.59 -5.96 3.38
C LYS A 56 -15.50 -6.30 1.89
N VAL A 57 -14.46 -5.80 1.21
CA VAL A 57 -14.21 -6.12 -0.21
C VAL A 57 -13.73 -7.56 -0.38
N ASP A 58 -13.25 -8.23 0.67
CA ASP A 58 -12.60 -9.55 0.63
C ASP A 58 -11.46 -9.60 -0.40
N ALA A 59 -10.52 -8.65 -0.31
CA ALA A 59 -9.43 -8.48 -1.26
C ALA A 59 -8.04 -8.62 -0.62
N PRO A 60 -7.04 -9.12 -1.37
CA PRO A 60 -5.64 -9.02 -0.95
C PRO A 60 -5.16 -7.58 -1.03
N VAL A 61 -4.23 -7.24 -0.13
CA VAL A 61 -3.66 -5.90 -0.02
C VAL A 61 -2.18 -5.93 -0.34
N THR A 62 -1.74 -5.03 -1.18
CA THR A 62 -0.32 -4.77 -1.49
C THR A 62 -0.01 -3.29 -1.27
N ASP A 63 1.23 -2.94 -1.02
CA ASP A 63 1.62 -1.56 -0.77
C ASP A 63 2.77 -1.07 -1.68
N SER A 64 2.93 0.23 -1.72
CA SER A 64 4.15 0.88 -2.20
C SER A 64 5.15 1.04 -1.04
N LEU A 65 6.39 1.43 -1.37
CA LEU A 65 7.39 1.76 -0.36
C LEU A 65 6.88 2.77 0.68
N MET A 66 6.17 3.81 0.24
CA MET A 66 5.64 4.87 1.11
C MET A 66 4.31 4.48 1.80
N GLY A 67 3.68 3.38 1.38
CA GLY A 67 2.46 2.84 1.99
C GLY A 67 2.72 1.91 3.17
N LYS A 68 3.98 1.62 3.49
CA LYS A 68 4.35 0.73 4.58
C LYS A 68 3.71 1.13 5.90
N GLY A 69 3.06 0.15 6.55
CA GLY A 69 2.40 0.34 7.83
C GLY A 69 0.98 0.92 7.75
N ALA A 70 0.50 1.35 6.57
CA ALA A 70 -0.91 1.71 6.40
C ALA A 70 -1.83 0.49 6.49
N PHE A 71 -1.31 -0.69 6.17
CA PHE A 71 -1.97 -1.97 6.39
C PHE A 71 -1.04 -2.90 7.18
N ASP A 72 -1.57 -3.72 8.08
CA ASP A 72 -0.76 -4.59 8.92
C ASP A 72 -0.01 -5.65 8.07
N GLY A 73 1.32 -5.55 8.03
CA GLY A 73 2.19 -6.46 7.29
C GLY A 73 2.18 -7.91 7.80
N ARG A 74 1.51 -8.19 8.92
CA ARG A 74 1.32 -9.54 9.50
C ARG A 74 0.00 -10.16 9.04
N ALA A 75 -0.93 -9.37 8.50
CA ALA A 75 -2.25 -9.83 8.11
C ALA A 75 -2.17 -10.86 6.97
N GLU A 76 -3.07 -11.84 6.98
CA GLU A 76 -3.12 -12.88 5.94
C GLU A 76 -3.37 -12.30 4.55
N ARG A 77 -4.19 -11.24 4.46
CA ARG A 77 -4.51 -10.52 3.21
C ARG A 77 -3.33 -9.74 2.63
N TYR A 78 -2.31 -9.43 3.45
CA TYR A 78 -1.16 -8.68 2.98
C TYR A 78 -0.23 -9.55 2.15
N THR A 79 0.08 -9.08 0.94
CA THR A 79 0.91 -9.82 -0.03
C THR A 79 2.35 -9.32 -0.14
N GLY A 80 2.64 -8.18 0.49
CA GLY A 80 3.93 -7.51 0.39
C GLY A 80 3.91 -6.29 -0.52
N MET A 81 5.08 -5.75 -0.80
CA MET A 81 5.23 -4.58 -1.66
C MET A 81 5.01 -4.93 -3.14
N LEU A 82 4.44 -3.99 -3.90
CA LEU A 82 4.24 -4.07 -5.35
C LEU A 82 5.43 -3.44 -6.10
N GLY A 83 5.65 -3.91 -7.33
CA GLY A 83 6.58 -3.32 -8.30
C GLY A 83 7.94 -3.99 -8.35
N MET A 84 8.94 -3.24 -8.80
CA MET A 84 10.29 -3.72 -9.14
C MET A 84 10.98 -4.46 -7.97
N HIS A 85 10.78 -3.98 -6.74
CA HIS A 85 11.32 -4.57 -5.51
C HIS A 85 10.24 -5.25 -4.67
N GLY A 86 9.09 -5.51 -5.28
CA GLY A 86 7.95 -6.14 -4.64
C GLY A 86 8.06 -7.66 -4.59
N THR A 87 7.10 -8.28 -3.90
CA THR A 87 6.98 -9.74 -3.89
C THR A 87 6.43 -10.26 -5.20
N LYS A 88 6.77 -11.50 -5.56
CA LYS A 88 6.15 -12.16 -6.71
C LYS A 88 4.64 -12.33 -6.51
N ALA A 89 4.19 -12.60 -5.29
CA ALA A 89 2.78 -12.73 -4.97
C ALA A 89 2.01 -11.44 -5.27
N SER A 90 2.51 -10.26 -4.84
CA SER A 90 1.90 -8.97 -5.14
C SER A 90 1.85 -8.68 -6.65
N ASN A 91 2.96 -8.89 -7.34
CA ASN A 91 3.02 -8.63 -8.78
C ASN A 91 2.08 -9.57 -9.57
N TYR A 92 2.02 -10.86 -9.23
CA TYR A 92 1.09 -11.79 -9.87
C TYR A 92 -0.36 -11.49 -9.52
N ALA A 93 -0.66 -11.12 -8.28
CA ALA A 93 -2.02 -10.72 -7.89
C ALA A 93 -2.50 -9.53 -8.74
N VAL A 94 -1.69 -8.46 -8.86
CA VAL A 94 -2.03 -7.29 -9.68
C VAL A 94 -2.12 -7.64 -11.18
N THR A 95 -1.26 -8.54 -11.68
CA THR A 95 -1.30 -8.94 -13.09
C THR A 95 -2.59 -9.71 -13.43
N ASN A 96 -3.14 -10.48 -12.48
CA ASN A 96 -4.29 -11.36 -12.70
C ASN A 96 -5.61 -10.82 -12.12
N CYS A 97 -5.61 -9.63 -11.50
CA CYS A 97 -6.84 -9.03 -10.99
C CYS A 97 -7.76 -8.54 -12.12
N ASP A 98 -9.02 -8.39 -11.81
CA ASP A 98 -10.03 -7.75 -12.69
C ASP A 98 -10.40 -6.33 -12.21
N LEU A 99 -10.08 -6.01 -10.94
CA LEU A 99 -10.23 -4.68 -10.36
C LEU A 99 -8.99 -4.33 -9.51
N LEU A 100 -8.31 -3.25 -9.86
CA LEU A 100 -7.25 -2.66 -9.05
C LEU A 100 -7.78 -1.41 -8.35
N ILE A 101 -7.93 -1.48 -7.03
CA ILE A 101 -8.35 -0.34 -6.20
C ILE A 101 -7.10 0.31 -5.61
N THR A 102 -6.81 1.55 -5.99
CA THR A 102 -5.63 2.26 -5.48
C THR A 102 -6.01 3.28 -4.43
N VAL A 103 -5.36 3.23 -3.29
CA VAL A 103 -5.67 4.04 -2.10
C VAL A 103 -4.49 4.93 -1.78
N GLY A 104 -4.56 6.20 -2.19
CA GLY A 104 -3.51 7.19 -1.98
C GLY A 104 -2.15 6.77 -2.56
N ALA A 105 -2.17 6.13 -3.74
CA ALA A 105 -0.99 5.60 -4.39
C ALA A 105 -0.81 6.14 -5.81
N ARG A 106 0.38 6.62 -6.10
CA ARG A 106 0.79 7.03 -7.44
C ARG A 106 1.28 5.83 -8.24
N PHE A 107 1.00 5.82 -9.54
CA PHE A 107 1.56 4.86 -10.48
C PHE A 107 2.95 5.30 -10.96
N SER A 108 3.97 5.21 -10.08
CA SER A 108 5.34 5.52 -10.46
C SER A 108 5.96 4.38 -11.28
N ASP A 109 7.03 4.68 -12.02
CA ASP A 109 7.80 3.72 -12.80
C ASP A 109 8.34 2.55 -11.95
N ARG A 110 8.63 2.79 -10.68
CA ARG A 110 9.08 1.75 -9.73
C ARG A 110 8.00 0.73 -9.42
N VAL A 111 6.73 1.12 -9.55
CA VAL A 111 5.56 0.27 -9.32
C VAL A 111 5.12 -0.38 -10.63
N THR A 112 4.96 0.42 -11.69
CA THR A 112 4.38 -0.05 -12.95
C THR A 112 5.38 -0.75 -13.87
N SER A 113 6.68 -0.41 -13.76
CA SER A 113 7.71 -0.79 -14.73
C SER A 113 7.31 -0.40 -16.15
N ASP A 114 6.76 -1.33 -16.94
CA ASP A 114 6.16 -1.06 -18.26
C ASP A 114 4.66 -0.79 -18.08
N ALA A 115 4.29 0.50 -18.11
CA ALA A 115 2.91 0.94 -17.91
C ALA A 115 1.92 0.30 -18.90
N SER A 116 2.37 -0.05 -20.11
CA SER A 116 1.52 -0.70 -21.13
C SER A 116 1.11 -2.13 -20.78
N LYS A 117 1.82 -2.75 -19.84
CA LYS A 117 1.59 -4.14 -19.39
C LYS A 117 1.05 -4.22 -17.96
N PHE A 118 1.09 -3.11 -17.24
CA PHE A 118 0.68 -3.06 -15.85
C PHE A 118 -0.84 -3.19 -15.72
N ALA A 119 -1.30 -4.18 -14.95
CA ALA A 119 -2.72 -4.44 -14.69
C ALA A 119 -3.61 -4.42 -15.95
N ASN A 120 -3.09 -4.88 -17.08
CA ASN A 120 -3.69 -4.68 -18.41
C ASN A 120 -5.07 -5.37 -18.60
N GLY A 121 -5.43 -6.31 -17.73
CA GLY A 121 -6.74 -6.97 -17.73
C GLY A 121 -7.71 -6.43 -16.68
N ALA A 122 -7.30 -5.41 -15.91
CA ALA A 122 -8.07 -4.89 -14.79
C ALA A 122 -8.72 -3.53 -15.09
N ARG A 123 -9.88 -3.31 -14.52
CA ARG A 123 -10.39 -1.95 -14.31
C ARG A 123 -9.62 -1.32 -13.15
N VAL A 124 -9.40 0.00 -13.22
CA VAL A 124 -8.68 0.74 -12.18
C VAL A 124 -9.62 1.75 -11.54
N LEU A 125 -9.79 1.63 -10.22
CA LEU A 125 -10.45 2.61 -9.35
C LEU A 125 -9.37 3.34 -8.55
N GLN A 126 -9.26 4.66 -8.70
CA GLN A 126 -8.23 5.45 -8.01
C GLN A 126 -8.85 6.40 -6.98
N LEU A 127 -8.42 6.24 -5.73
CA LEU A 127 -8.77 7.12 -4.60
C LEU A 127 -7.56 7.98 -4.26
N ASP A 128 -7.62 9.28 -4.54
CA ASP A 128 -6.48 10.17 -4.34
C ASP A 128 -6.93 11.58 -3.97
N VAL A 129 -6.10 12.31 -3.25
CA VAL A 129 -6.35 13.71 -2.92
C VAL A 129 -5.91 14.65 -4.04
N ASP A 130 -4.98 14.22 -4.88
CA ASP A 130 -4.42 15.04 -5.97
C ASP A 130 -5.04 14.68 -7.32
N PRO A 131 -5.89 15.54 -7.89
CA PRO A 131 -6.49 15.31 -9.19
C PRO A 131 -5.47 15.23 -10.34
N ALA A 132 -4.25 15.75 -10.14
CA ALA A 132 -3.19 15.70 -11.15
C ALA A 132 -2.55 14.31 -11.29
N GLU A 133 -2.78 13.41 -10.35
CA GLU A 133 -2.31 12.02 -10.43
C GLU A 133 -3.31 11.11 -11.20
N ILE A 134 -4.55 11.57 -11.42
CA ILE A 134 -5.56 10.79 -12.17
C ILE A 134 -5.22 10.76 -13.65
N ASN A 135 -5.24 9.57 -14.26
CA ASN A 135 -4.92 9.33 -15.67
C ASN A 135 -3.50 9.77 -16.10
N LYS A 136 -2.60 10.00 -15.16
CA LYS A 136 -1.26 10.51 -15.45
C LYS A 136 -0.36 9.44 -16.09
N ASN A 137 -0.26 8.27 -15.50
CA ASN A 137 0.60 7.17 -15.96
C ASN A 137 -0.20 5.93 -16.34
N ILE A 138 -1.31 5.68 -15.67
CA ILE A 138 -2.25 4.59 -15.91
C ILE A 138 -3.63 5.21 -16.10
N ILE A 139 -4.36 4.77 -17.10
CA ILE A 139 -5.73 5.21 -17.32
C ILE A 139 -6.64 4.56 -16.27
N THR A 140 -7.39 5.37 -15.57
CA THR A 140 -8.36 4.93 -14.57
C THR A 140 -9.75 4.79 -15.19
N ASN A 141 -10.52 3.80 -14.73
CA ASN A 141 -11.91 3.65 -15.15
C ASN A 141 -12.85 4.53 -14.32
N SER A 142 -12.52 4.70 -13.04
CA SER A 142 -13.20 5.65 -12.15
C SER A 142 -12.26 6.18 -11.09
N SER A 143 -12.57 7.34 -10.52
CA SER A 143 -11.75 7.96 -9.47
C SER A 143 -12.59 8.75 -8.48
N ILE A 144 -12.15 8.79 -7.22
CA ILE A 144 -12.73 9.65 -6.19
C ILE A 144 -11.63 10.58 -5.70
N ILE A 145 -11.85 11.89 -5.83
CA ILE A 145 -10.89 12.91 -5.38
C ILE A 145 -11.27 13.39 -3.99
N GLY A 146 -10.33 13.24 -3.05
CA GLY A 146 -10.51 13.68 -1.67
C GLY A 146 -9.58 12.98 -0.69
N ASP A 147 -9.76 13.28 0.59
CA ASP A 147 -9.05 12.59 1.67
C ASP A 147 -9.43 11.11 1.71
N VAL A 148 -8.45 10.22 1.62
CA VAL A 148 -8.73 8.77 1.49
C VAL A 148 -9.37 8.17 2.73
N LYS A 149 -9.16 8.71 3.91
CA LYS A 149 -9.87 8.26 5.12
C LYS A 149 -11.36 8.52 5.01
N GLU A 150 -11.72 9.73 4.57
CA GLU A 150 -13.12 10.10 4.36
C GLU A 150 -13.77 9.27 3.24
N ILE A 151 -13.05 9.07 2.13
CA ILE A 151 -13.54 8.22 1.03
C ILE A 151 -13.81 6.80 1.53
N LEU A 152 -12.86 6.20 2.24
CA LEU A 152 -13.01 4.83 2.77
C LEU A 152 -14.13 4.75 3.80
N THR A 153 -14.33 5.77 4.64
CA THR A 153 -15.44 5.83 5.60
C THR A 153 -16.78 5.75 4.86
N ARG A 154 -16.99 6.60 3.83
CA ARG A 154 -18.24 6.61 3.04
C ARG A 154 -18.47 5.31 2.26
N LEU A 155 -17.40 4.72 1.72
CA LEU A 155 -17.49 3.41 1.07
C LEU A 155 -17.83 2.32 2.08
N ASN A 156 -17.20 2.29 3.24
CA ASN A 156 -17.45 1.29 4.29
C ASN A 156 -18.88 1.32 4.82
N GLU A 157 -19.52 2.48 4.87
CA GLU A 157 -20.92 2.60 5.29
C GLU A 157 -21.90 1.93 4.32
N ARG A 158 -21.50 1.73 3.06
CA ARG A 158 -22.40 1.31 1.96
C ARG A 158 -22.02 -0.01 1.29
N ILE A 159 -20.77 -0.47 1.47
CA ILE A 159 -20.34 -1.75 0.92
C ILE A 159 -21.01 -2.89 1.66
N GLU A 160 -21.74 -3.71 0.92
CA GLU A 160 -22.14 -5.03 1.36
C GLU A 160 -20.94 -5.97 1.32
N PRO A 161 -20.74 -6.83 2.34
CA PRO A 161 -19.61 -7.74 2.36
C PRO A 161 -19.56 -8.64 1.12
N CYS A 162 -18.40 -8.66 0.46
CA CYS A 162 -18.13 -9.52 -0.69
C CYS A 162 -17.47 -10.83 -0.24
N GLU A 163 -17.48 -11.83 -1.09
CA GLU A 163 -16.79 -13.10 -0.86
C GLU A 163 -16.05 -13.53 -2.14
N HIS A 164 -14.70 -13.58 -2.05
CA HIS A 164 -13.82 -13.94 -3.16
C HIS A 164 -12.93 -15.13 -2.81
N ARG A 165 -13.51 -16.19 -2.24
CA ARG A 165 -12.79 -17.35 -1.67
C ARG A 165 -11.75 -17.95 -2.62
N GLU A 166 -12.12 -18.25 -3.86
CA GLU A 166 -11.21 -18.87 -4.84
C GLU A 166 -10.04 -17.94 -5.17
N TRP A 167 -10.30 -16.63 -5.27
CA TRP A 167 -9.29 -15.62 -5.51
C TRP A 167 -8.32 -15.49 -4.32
N MET A 168 -8.84 -15.43 -3.12
CA MET A 168 -8.02 -15.33 -1.90
C MET A 168 -7.17 -16.59 -1.72
N GLU A 169 -7.68 -17.79 -2.02
CA GLU A 169 -6.90 -19.02 -1.97
C GLU A 169 -5.79 -19.03 -3.03
N TYR A 170 -6.08 -18.62 -4.27
CA TYR A 170 -5.05 -18.45 -5.31
C TYR A 170 -3.93 -17.50 -4.85
N VAL A 171 -4.26 -16.36 -4.26
CA VAL A 171 -3.24 -15.41 -3.76
C VAL A 171 -2.44 -16.00 -2.60
N LYS A 172 -3.07 -16.77 -1.73
CA LYS A 172 -2.41 -17.50 -0.65
C LYS A 172 -1.44 -18.55 -1.20
N GLU A 173 -1.81 -19.30 -2.22
CA GLU A 173 -0.92 -20.22 -2.92
C GLU A 173 0.29 -19.50 -3.53
N LEU A 174 0.11 -18.31 -4.12
CA LEU A 174 1.23 -17.51 -4.62
C LEU A 174 2.21 -17.11 -3.51
N LYS A 175 1.72 -16.72 -2.33
CA LYS A 175 2.56 -16.42 -1.17
C LYS A 175 3.38 -17.63 -0.72
N HIS A 176 2.78 -18.82 -0.71
CA HIS A 176 3.47 -20.07 -0.36
C HIS A 176 4.47 -20.50 -1.43
N LYS A 177 4.13 -20.34 -2.69
CA LYS A 177 4.98 -20.75 -3.82
C LYS A 177 6.20 -19.85 -4.02
N TYR A 178 6.07 -18.58 -3.67
CA TYR A 178 7.09 -17.56 -3.92
C TYR A 178 7.41 -16.74 -2.66
N PRO A 179 7.82 -17.37 -1.56
CA PRO A 179 8.20 -16.64 -0.36
C PRO A 179 9.45 -15.80 -0.63
N LEU A 180 9.58 -14.70 0.10
CA LEU A 180 10.88 -14.04 0.25
C LEU A 180 11.81 -14.98 1.00
N SER A 181 13.02 -15.15 0.50
CA SER A 181 13.99 -16.09 1.07
C SER A 181 15.40 -15.53 1.07
N TYR A 182 16.21 -15.98 1.99
CA TYR A 182 17.63 -15.71 2.11
C TYR A 182 18.33 -16.91 2.75
N HIS A 183 19.67 -16.92 2.79
CA HIS A 183 20.44 -17.98 3.44
C HIS A 183 20.47 -17.75 4.97
N PRO A 184 19.78 -18.57 5.78
CA PRO A 184 19.62 -18.33 7.23
C PRO A 184 20.94 -18.52 8.00
N ASP A 185 21.88 -19.28 7.45
CA ASP A 185 23.20 -19.56 8.07
C ASP A 185 24.26 -18.49 7.78
N GLN A 186 23.88 -17.42 7.08
CA GLN A 186 24.78 -16.34 6.70
C GLN A 186 24.31 -15.01 7.28
N LEU A 187 25.28 -14.19 7.71
CA LEU A 187 25.00 -12.82 8.13
C LEU A 187 24.69 -11.95 6.90
N THR A 188 23.43 -11.98 6.46
CA THR A 188 22.91 -11.21 5.31
C THR A 188 22.08 -10.02 5.77
N GLY A 189 21.85 -9.05 4.89
CA GLY A 189 20.96 -7.91 5.18
C GLY A 189 19.53 -8.33 5.58
N PRO A 190 18.87 -9.23 4.84
CA PRO A 190 17.57 -9.77 5.24
C PRO A 190 17.57 -10.40 6.63
N TYR A 191 18.57 -11.22 6.95
CA TYR A 191 18.74 -11.84 8.27
C TYR A 191 18.78 -10.79 9.38
N ILE A 192 19.60 -9.72 9.18
CA ILE A 192 19.71 -8.62 10.16
C ILE A 192 18.36 -7.95 10.38
N VAL A 193 17.61 -7.68 9.31
CA VAL A 193 16.31 -7.02 9.38
C VAL A 193 15.29 -7.89 10.12
N GLU A 194 15.24 -9.20 9.85
CA GLU A 194 14.35 -10.12 10.58
C GLU A 194 14.74 -10.23 12.06
N LYS A 195 16.02 -10.29 12.37
CA LYS A 195 16.48 -10.28 13.77
C LYS A 195 16.15 -8.97 14.48
N LEU A 196 16.26 -7.84 13.78
CA LEU A 196 15.81 -6.56 14.31
C LEU A 196 14.30 -6.57 14.61
N TYR A 197 13.49 -7.12 13.70
CA TYR A 197 12.05 -7.28 13.92
C TYR A 197 11.77 -8.16 15.16
N GLU A 198 12.43 -9.31 15.28
CA GLU A 198 12.28 -10.22 16.43
C GLU A 198 12.65 -9.54 17.75
N ILE A 199 13.83 -8.91 17.84
CA ILE A 199 14.35 -8.29 19.07
C ILE A 199 13.47 -7.11 19.49
N THR A 200 12.94 -6.34 18.54
CA THR A 200 12.09 -5.18 18.82
C THR A 200 10.60 -5.54 18.90
N ASN A 201 10.26 -6.80 18.71
CA ASN A 201 8.87 -7.28 18.58
C ASN A 201 8.03 -6.49 17.57
N GLY A 202 8.70 -5.99 16.50
CA GLY A 202 8.05 -5.16 15.47
C GLY A 202 7.67 -3.75 15.91
N GLU A 203 8.06 -3.31 17.10
CA GLU A 203 7.64 -2.03 17.68
C GLU A 203 8.58 -0.85 17.34
N ALA A 204 9.73 -1.12 16.73
CA ALA A 204 10.69 -0.06 16.42
C ALA A 204 10.23 0.81 15.25
N ILE A 205 10.58 2.10 15.30
CA ILE A 205 10.56 2.98 14.14
C ILE A 205 11.84 2.72 13.35
N ILE A 206 11.71 2.31 12.12
CA ILE A 206 12.83 1.98 11.23
C ILE A 206 13.12 3.18 10.34
N THR A 207 14.34 3.68 10.42
CA THR A 207 14.84 4.72 9.50
C THR A 207 15.88 4.13 8.57
N THR A 208 15.88 4.51 7.30
CA THR A 208 16.86 4.04 6.34
C THR A 208 17.48 5.19 5.54
N GLU A 209 18.69 4.97 5.09
CA GLU A 209 19.25 5.64 3.91
C GLU A 209 18.64 5.01 2.65
N VAL A 210 19.19 5.29 1.49
CA VAL A 210 18.75 4.74 0.20
C VAL A 210 19.75 3.69 -0.29
N GLY A 211 19.22 2.51 -0.65
CA GLY A 211 20.05 1.40 -1.14
C GLY A 211 19.42 0.03 -0.85
N GLN A 212 20.25 -1.01 -0.92
CA GLN A 212 19.79 -2.40 -0.70
C GLN A 212 19.15 -2.60 0.68
N HIS A 213 19.74 -2.00 1.71
CA HIS A 213 19.22 -2.07 3.10
C HIS A 213 17.81 -1.46 3.22
N GLN A 214 17.49 -0.42 2.46
CA GLN A 214 16.14 0.15 2.38
C GLN A 214 15.14 -0.88 1.83
N MET A 215 15.53 -1.59 0.77
CA MET A 215 14.69 -2.63 0.17
C MET A 215 14.52 -3.82 1.12
N TRP A 216 15.58 -4.26 1.79
CA TRP A 216 15.48 -5.32 2.79
C TRP A 216 14.60 -4.93 3.97
N ALA A 217 14.73 -3.69 4.47
CA ALA A 217 13.86 -3.16 5.51
C ALA A 217 12.39 -3.15 5.05
N ALA A 218 12.12 -2.75 3.81
CA ALA A 218 10.77 -2.74 3.26
C ALA A 218 10.17 -4.15 3.04
N GLN A 219 11.01 -5.15 2.75
CA GLN A 219 10.58 -6.52 2.42
C GLN A 219 10.47 -7.42 3.66
N PHE A 220 11.42 -7.34 4.59
CA PHE A 220 11.60 -8.32 5.67
C PHE A 220 11.15 -7.81 7.05
N TYR A 221 10.98 -6.49 7.25
CA TYR A 221 10.39 -5.96 8.47
C TYR A 221 8.86 -5.84 8.30
N LYS A 222 8.09 -6.44 9.20
CA LYS A 222 6.63 -6.46 9.12
C LYS A 222 6.04 -5.26 9.86
N TYR A 223 5.84 -4.16 9.15
CA TYR A 223 5.23 -2.95 9.70
C TYR A 223 3.74 -3.18 9.99
N SER A 224 3.31 -2.85 11.19
CA SER A 224 1.92 -3.02 11.64
C SER A 224 1.22 -1.71 11.97
N ARG A 225 1.94 -0.58 11.89
CA ARG A 225 1.44 0.75 12.22
C ARG A 225 1.96 1.78 11.21
N PRO A 226 1.17 2.79 10.86
CA PRO A 226 1.62 3.89 10.03
C PRO A 226 2.75 4.68 10.72
N ARG A 227 3.56 5.39 9.93
CA ARG A 227 4.67 6.25 10.39
C ARG A 227 5.79 5.53 11.17
N THR A 228 5.92 4.21 11.01
CA THR A 228 7.01 3.43 11.61
C THR A 228 8.11 3.06 10.63
N PHE A 229 7.98 3.45 9.36
CA PHE A 229 9.01 3.35 8.33
C PHE A 229 9.32 4.72 7.74
N LEU A 230 10.50 5.25 8.03
CA LEU A 230 10.96 6.57 7.62
C LEU A 230 12.09 6.44 6.62
N THR A 231 11.86 6.88 5.40
CA THR A 231 12.82 6.74 4.31
C THR A 231 12.63 7.82 3.24
N SER A 232 13.70 8.17 2.53
CA SER A 232 13.63 9.06 1.37
C SER A 232 13.19 8.27 0.12
N GLY A 233 11.92 7.84 0.08
CA GLY A 233 11.37 7.00 -0.99
C GLY A 233 11.05 7.71 -2.29
N GLY A 234 11.06 9.05 -2.30
CA GLY A 234 10.84 9.87 -3.49
C GLY A 234 12.15 10.31 -4.16
N LEU A 235 12.88 11.20 -3.49
CA LEU A 235 14.11 11.78 -4.04
C LEU A 235 15.34 10.90 -3.85
N GLY A 236 15.33 9.91 -2.98
CA GLY A 236 16.47 9.05 -2.72
C GLY A 236 17.63 9.80 -2.08
N THR A 237 17.36 10.70 -1.14
CA THR A 237 18.35 11.62 -0.55
C THR A 237 19.34 10.87 0.33
N MET A 238 20.62 10.98 0.03
CA MET A 238 21.71 10.48 0.87
C MET A 238 21.84 11.35 2.13
N GLY A 239 22.20 10.74 3.28
CA GLY A 239 22.28 11.43 4.58
C GLY A 239 20.94 11.61 5.30
N TYR A 240 19.83 11.12 4.75
CA TYR A 240 18.51 11.23 5.35
C TYR A 240 18.37 10.43 6.66
N GLY A 241 18.89 9.20 6.67
CA GLY A 241 18.59 8.23 7.73
C GLY A 241 19.05 8.64 9.12
N LEU A 242 20.27 9.24 9.23
CA LEU A 242 20.79 9.71 10.52
C LEU A 242 19.92 10.83 11.11
N GLY A 243 19.59 11.84 10.32
CA GLY A 243 18.74 12.95 10.77
C GLY A 243 17.34 12.45 11.14
N ALA A 244 16.75 11.56 10.32
CA ALA A 244 15.46 10.96 10.59
C ALA A 244 15.46 10.12 11.88
N SER A 245 16.53 9.37 12.17
CA SER A 245 16.61 8.56 13.40
C SER A 245 16.70 9.43 14.67
N ILE A 246 17.39 10.56 14.60
CA ILE A 246 17.45 11.52 15.72
C ILE A 246 16.08 12.15 15.94
N GLY A 247 15.36 12.51 14.86
CA GLY A 247 14.03 13.12 14.95
C GLY A 247 12.91 12.16 15.35
N ALA A 248 13.09 10.85 15.11
CA ALA A 248 12.13 9.83 15.48
C ALA A 248 12.17 9.43 16.96
N LYS A 249 13.29 9.75 17.65
CA LYS A 249 13.49 9.48 19.07
C LYS A 249 12.79 10.53 19.94
#